data_5be87c2e48621304c58343879f9677ca
#
_entry.id   5be87c2e48621304c58343879f9677ca
#
_cell.length_a   1.000
_cell.length_b   1.000
_cell.length_c   1.000
_cell.angle_alpha   90.00
_cell.angle_beta   90.00
_cell.angle_gamma   90.00
#
_symmetry.space_group_name_H-M   'P 1'
#
loop_
_entity.id
_entity.type
_entity.pdbx_description
1 polymer ?
#
loop_
_entity_poly.entity_id
_entity_poly.type
_entity_poly.pdbx_seq_one_letter_code
_entity_poly.pdbx_strand_id
1 'polypeptide(L)'
;MSLTLCTTQSETRARNHSRAKSLGTLTSAFKNQTEPIRLSSKEILEESLPCPPQEVQVTVQERTLFFHLNTIWLITVNDLKSIVAPETAFGICSALATSLTTNSSPQLVTVLSRLPHVILWNYLNVLLFDIANQRLPNSIVEDRVNKPWRPIPMGRLNEIEARRLLLGVLPVVFFASLWLGGVVETVALMVLTWMYNDLGAADEVYVVRNLVNAMGFMCYSAGSLNVAAGDYTLTPKAYTWLIVVGLIIFSTLSMQDLPDVVGDAVRGRMTAPLVHGDSIARYTIALPIFFWSVYCPWFFDASVLGYTCSVVVGGYLAFRILFNRGVANDKISWKLWCVWTMVLYGLPLMVRS
;
A
#
# COMPACT_ATOMS: atom_id res chain seq x y z
N MET A 1 2.58 25.72 24.72
CA MET A 1 3.97 25.25 24.87
C MET A 1 4.70 25.66 23.61
N SER A 2 5.44 26.80 23.68
CA SER A 2 6.16 27.37 22.53
C SER A 2 7.37 26.54 22.20
N LEU A 3 7.46 26.07 20.95
CA LEU A 3 8.67 25.44 20.39
C LEU A 3 9.38 26.50 19.53
N THR A 4 10.55 26.91 19.95
CA THR A 4 11.44 27.79 19.18
C THR A 4 12.21 26.96 18.17
N LEU A 5 11.93 27.15 16.87
CA LEU A 5 12.68 26.54 15.77
C LEU A 5 13.68 27.56 15.25
N CYS A 6 14.97 27.28 15.47
CA CYS A 6 16.07 28.00 14.83
C CYS A 6 16.44 27.22 13.56
N THR A 7 16.09 27.74 12.38
CA THR A 7 16.56 27.17 11.10
C THR A 7 17.94 27.69 10.81
N THR A 8 18.94 26.84 10.96
CA THR A 8 20.33 27.10 10.55
C THR A 8 20.43 27.11 9.02
N GLN A 9 21.03 28.16 8.47
CA GLN A 9 21.42 28.30 7.06
C GLN A 9 22.51 27.28 6.70
N SER A 10 22.19 25.99 6.56
CA SER A 10 23.12 24.99 6.06
C SER A 10 22.89 24.58 4.58
N GLU A 11 21.78 25.02 3.98
CA GLU A 11 21.44 24.60 2.61
C GLU A 11 22.06 25.46 1.50
N THR A 12 22.57 26.66 1.80
CA THR A 12 23.19 27.54 0.79
C THR A 12 24.65 27.19 0.48
N ARG A 13 25.31 26.38 1.32
CA ARG A 13 26.73 26.02 1.12
C ARG A 13 26.95 24.83 0.19
N ALA A 14 25.97 23.97 0.02
CA ALA A 14 26.07 22.78 -0.85
C ALA A 14 25.92 23.11 -2.35
N ARG A 15 25.26 24.22 -2.71
CA ARG A 15 25.09 24.65 -4.12
C ARG A 15 26.30 25.32 -4.74
N ASN A 16 27.25 25.82 -3.96
CA ASN A 16 28.42 26.53 -4.46
C ASN A 16 29.64 25.62 -4.77
N HIS A 17 29.63 24.35 -4.33
CA HIS A 17 30.77 23.46 -4.60
C HIS A 17 30.73 22.73 -5.96
N SER A 18 29.57 22.66 -6.62
CA SER A 18 29.47 22.02 -7.94
C SER A 18 29.76 22.96 -9.11
N ARG A 19 29.83 24.28 -8.88
CA ARG A 19 30.15 25.30 -9.92
C ARG A 19 31.61 25.64 -10.06
N ALA A 20 32.49 25.14 -9.21
CA ALA A 20 33.92 25.48 -9.19
C ALA A 20 34.80 24.60 -10.10
N LYS A 21 34.23 23.62 -10.84
CA LYS A 21 35.03 22.72 -11.71
C LYS A 21 34.94 22.98 -13.21
N SER A 22 34.30 24.07 -13.66
CA SER A 22 34.18 24.36 -15.11
C SER A 22 34.68 25.76 -15.53
N LEU A 23 35.50 26.44 -14.72
CA LEU A 23 36.11 27.74 -15.11
C LEU A 23 37.62 27.74 -14.85
N GLY A 24 38.31 26.88 -15.55
CA GLY A 24 39.78 26.93 -15.67
C GLY A 24 40.17 27.31 -17.09
N THR A 25 39.95 28.56 -17.50
CA THR A 25 40.66 29.24 -18.61
C THR A 25 39.97 30.59 -18.86
N LEU A 26 40.41 31.60 -18.11
CA LEU A 26 40.31 33.03 -18.46
C LEU A 26 40.95 33.84 -17.31
N THR A 27 42.28 33.72 -17.18
CA THR A 27 43.08 34.61 -16.33
C THR A 27 44.08 35.36 -17.17
N SER A 28 43.65 36.50 -17.69
CA SER A 28 44.60 37.59 -18.01
C SER A 28 43.81 38.85 -18.40
N ALA A 29 43.26 39.57 -17.43
CA ALA A 29 42.94 40.99 -17.51
C ALA A 29 42.07 41.35 -16.31
N PHE A 30 42.67 41.76 -15.22
CA PHE A 30 42.16 42.79 -14.31
C PHE A 30 43.06 42.80 -13.05
N LYS A 31 44.18 43.45 -13.24
CA LYS A 31 45.01 43.88 -12.12
C LYS A 31 44.71 45.37 -11.98
N ASN A 32 43.93 45.75 -11.00
CA ASN A 32 44.07 47.04 -10.31
C ASN A 32 42.81 47.27 -9.44
N GLN A 33 43.08 47.64 -8.20
CA GLN A 33 42.20 48.24 -7.20
C GLN A 33 41.28 47.30 -6.43
N THR A 34 41.73 46.84 -5.29
CA THR A 34 40.89 46.61 -4.10
C THR A 34 41.71 47.03 -2.88
N GLU A 35 41.39 48.21 -2.34
CA GLU A 35 41.72 48.49 -0.96
C GLU A 35 40.88 47.59 -0.04
N PRO A 36 41.44 47.08 1.06
CA PRO A 36 40.64 46.29 2.01
C PRO A 36 39.70 47.23 2.77
N ILE A 37 38.39 47.06 2.60
CA ILE A 37 37.36 47.68 3.41
C ILE A 37 37.55 47.20 4.86
N ARG A 38 38.10 48.04 5.71
CA ARG A 38 38.16 47.85 7.17
C ARG A 38 36.76 48.15 7.71
N LEU A 39 35.91 47.13 7.85
CA LEU A 39 34.69 47.23 8.64
C LEU A 39 35.07 47.51 10.12
N SER A 40 34.39 48.48 10.71
CA SER A 40 34.55 48.85 12.10
C SER A 40 34.13 47.70 12.99
N SER A 41 34.79 47.51 14.12
CA SER A 41 34.48 46.47 15.13
C SER A 41 33.00 46.56 15.63
N LYS A 42 32.33 47.69 15.45
CA LYS A 42 30.93 47.86 15.75
C LYS A 42 30.02 47.24 14.70
N GLU A 43 30.35 47.32 13.40
CA GLU A 43 29.55 46.73 12.33
C GLU A 43 29.62 45.19 12.34
N ILE A 44 30.78 44.62 12.74
CA ILE A 44 30.89 43.17 12.95
C ILE A 44 30.07 42.65 14.12
N LEU A 45 29.88 43.49 15.16
CA LEU A 45 29.08 43.13 16.33
C LEU A 45 27.57 43.21 16.09
N GLU A 46 27.12 44.11 15.20
CA GLU A 46 25.70 44.19 14.82
C GLU A 46 25.25 43.08 13.88
N GLU A 47 26.16 42.58 13.03
CA GLU A 47 25.87 41.46 12.11
C GLU A 47 25.87 40.09 12.81
N SER A 48 26.36 39.99 14.06
CA SER A 48 26.41 38.78 14.88
C SER A 48 25.28 38.65 15.89
N LEU A 49 24.35 39.61 15.94
CA LEU A 49 23.17 39.46 16.79
C LEU A 49 22.22 38.41 16.23
N PRO A 50 21.83 37.38 17.00
CA PRO A 50 20.86 36.40 16.54
C PRO A 50 19.53 37.12 16.27
N CYS A 51 18.97 36.83 15.10
CA CYS A 51 17.65 37.31 14.70
C CYS A 51 16.66 37.05 15.84
N PRO A 52 15.83 38.06 16.24
CA PRO A 52 14.86 37.85 17.31
C PRO A 52 13.96 36.66 16.91
N PRO A 53 13.61 35.80 17.87
CA PRO A 53 12.79 34.63 17.57
C PRO A 53 11.46 35.09 16.97
N GLN A 54 11.22 34.75 15.72
CA GLN A 54 9.89 34.90 15.14
C GLN A 54 8.94 33.97 15.89
N GLU A 55 7.99 34.51 16.62
CA GLU A 55 6.86 33.75 17.16
C GLU A 55 6.06 33.19 15.99
N VAL A 56 6.33 31.94 15.64
CA VAL A 56 5.44 31.19 14.76
C VAL A 56 4.16 30.95 15.54
N GLN A 57 3.13 31.72 15.26
CA GLN A 57 1.79 31.42 15.74
C GLN A 57 1.36 30.09 15.15
N VAL A 58 1.56 29.02 15.89
CA VAL A 58 0.98 27.71 15.58
C VAL A 58 -0.51 27.84 15.86
N THR A 59 -1.30 28.12 14.83
CA THR A 59 -2.75 28.00 14.91
C THR A 59 -3.05 26.55 15.24
N VAL A 60 -3.41 26.26 16.48
CA VAL A 60 -3.89 24.95 16.89
C VAL A 60 -5.25 24.77 16.21
N GLN A 61 -5.24 24.11 15.06
CA GLN A 61 -6.47 23.72 14.38
C GLN A 61 -7.25 22.80 15.32
N GLU A 62 -8.45 23.19 15.73
CA GLU A 62 -9.31 22.34 16.54
C GLU A 62 -9.59 21.03 15.83
N ARG A 63 -9.14 19.93 16.41
CA ARG A 63 -9.31 18.58 15.86
C ARG A 63 -10.66 18.03 16.26
N THR A 64 -11.70 18.33 15.48
CA THR A 64 -13.07 17.85 15.68
C THR A 64 -13.17 16.34 15.44
N LEU A 65 -14.28 15.71 15.89
CA LEU A 65 -14.56 14.30 15.59
C LEU A 65 -14.53 14.04 14.06
N PHE A 66 -15.11 14.94 13.27
CA PHE A 66 -15.07 14.83 11.80
C PHE A 66 -13.63 14.85 11.24
N PHE A 67 -12.75 15.66 11.83
CA PHE A 67 -11.33 15.65 11.47
C PHE A 67 -10.71 14.27 11.69
N HIS A 68 -10.98 13.60 12.80
CA HIS A 68 -10.45 12.26 13.10
C HIS A 68 -11.04 11.19 12.20
N LEU A 69 -12.35 11.19 11.96
CA LEU A 69 -13.01 10.26 11.04
C LEU A 69 -12.46 10.40 9.62
N ASN A 70 -12.30 11.64 9.13
CA ASN A 70 -11.69 11.88 7.83
C ASN A 70 -10.21 11.46 7.77
N THR A 71 -9.48 11.60 8.89
CA THR A 71 -8.09 11.10 8.95
C THR A 71 -8.02 9.58 8.83
N ILE A 72 -8.90 8.84 9.52
CA ILE A 72 -9.02 7.37 9.41
C ILE A 72 -9.40 6.98 7.97
N TRP A 73 -10.35 7.68 7.36
CA TRP A 73 -10.71 7.48 5.95
C TRP A 73 -9.51 7.66 5.01
N LEU A 74 -8.74 8.74 5.17
CA LEU A 74 -7.56 9.01 4.35
C LEU A 74 -6.43 7.99 4.55
N ILE A 75 -6.36 7.33 5.71
CA ILE A 75 -5.43 6.22 5.93
C ILE A 75 -5.80 5.04 5.02
N THR A 76 -7.08 4.63 4.99
CA THR A 76 -7.53 3.35 4.44
C THR A 76 -8.07 3.42 3.01
N VAL A 77 -8.49 4.60 2.53
CA VAL A 77 -9.22 4.77 1.25
C VAL A 77 -8.52 4.12 0.04
N ASN A 78 -7.20 4.06 0.05
CA ASN A 78 -6.46 3.46 -1.06
C ASN A 78 -6.65 1.94 -1.11
N ASP A 79 -6.75 1.30 0.04
CA ASP A 79 -6.77 -0.16 0.17
C ASP A 79 -8.20 -0.76 0.31
N LEU A 80 -9.22 0.10 0.30
CA LEU A 80 -10.61 -0.34 0.17
C LEU A 80 -10.86 -1.09 -1.14
N LYS A 81 -10.29 -0.63 -2.24
CA LYS A 81 -10.47 -1.24 -3.58
C LYS A 81 -9.54 -2.43 -3.83
N SER A 82 -8.39 -2.50 -3.15
CA SER A 82 -7.36 -3.52 -3.38
C SER A 82 -7.46 -4.69 -2.41
N ILE A 83 -8.01 -4.46 -1.22
CA ILE A 83 -8.14 -5.49 -0.17
C ILE A 83 -9.59 -5.61 0.29
N VAL A 84 -10.20 -4.57 0.88
CA VAL A 84 -11.50 -4.72 1.54
C VAL A 84 -12.59 -5.24 0.58
N ALA A 85 -12.71 -4.65 -0.61
CA ALA A 85 -13.74 -5.07 -1.56
C ALA A 85 -13.45 -6.46 -2.17
N PRO A 86 -12.25 -6.77 -2.70
CA PRO A 86 -11.97 -8.09 -3.25
C PRO A 86 -12.05 -9.20 -2.19
N GLU A 87 -11.50 -9.00 -1.00
CA GLU A 87 -11.51 -10.04 0.02
C GLU A 87 -12.91 -10.26 0.62
N THR A 88 -13.72 -9.20 0.68
CA THR A 88 -15.15 -9.37 1.02
C THR A 88 -15.87 -10.19 -0.06
N ALA A 89 -15.62 -9.93 -1.34
CA ALA A 89 -16.18 -10.73 -2.43
C ALA A 89 -15.68 -12.19 -2.35
N PHE A 90 -14.38 -12.40 -2.06
CA PHE A 90 -13.84 -13.75 -1.83
C PHE A 90 -14.59 -14.49 -0.73
N GLY A 91 -14.74 -13.88 0.45
CA GLY A 91 -15.40 -14.51 1.60
C GLY A 91 -16.85 -14.89 1.28
N ILE A 92 -17.63 -13.96 0.73
CA ILE A 92 -19.05 -14.18 0.41
C ILE A 92 -19.23 -15.22 -0.72
N CYS A 93 -18.51 -15.08 -1.84
CA CYS A 93 -18.61 -16.02 -2.94
C CYS A 93 -18.16 -17.44 -2.55
N SER A 94 -17.09 -17.54 -1.76
CA SER A 94 -16.58 -18.82 -1.27
C SER A 94 -17.52 -19.47 -0.26
N ALA A 95 -18.16 -18.70 0.63
CA ALA A 95 -19.14 -19.24 1.59
C ALA A 95 -20.44 -19.72 0.91
N LEU A 96 -20.79 -19.15 -0.23
CA LEU A 96 -21.94 -19.58 -1.04
C LEU A 96 -21.62 -20.82 -1.88
N ALA A 97 -20.35 -21.15 -2.08
CA ALA A 97 -19.93 -22.31 -2.86
C ALA A 97 -19.89 -23.58 -1.99
N THR A 98 -20.73 -24.57 -2.31
CA THR A 98 -20.83 -25.84 -1.57
C THR A 98 -19.50 -26.65 -1.54
N SER A 99 -18.56 -26.34 -2.42
CA SER A 99 -17.28 -27.06 -2.51
C SER A 99 -16.19 -26.52 -1.56
N LEU A 100 -16.37 -25.31 -1.00
CA LEU A 100 -15.32 -24.63 -0.22
C LEU A 100 -15.55 -24.65 1.29
N THR A 101 -16.80 -24.90 1.73
CA THR A 101 -17.14 -25.06 3.16
C THR A 101 -17.89 -26.36 3.40
N THR A 102 -17.97 -26.78 4.66
CA THR A 102 -18.76 -27.95 5.06
C THR A 102 -20.28 -27.71 5.00
N ASN A 103 -20.71 -26.51 4.62
CA ASN A 103 -22.11 -26.20 4.38
C ASN A 103 -22.57 -26.78 3.03
N SER A 104 -23.33 -27.86 3.07
CA SER A 104 -23.86 -28.53 1.87
C SER A 104 -25.03 -27.78 1.19
N SER A 105 -25.62 -26.80 1.87
CA SER A 105 -26.79 -26.05 1.38
C SER A 105 -26.76 -24.59 1.86
N PRO A 106 -25.77 -23.78 1.39
CA PRO A 106 -25.65 -22.40 1.83
C PRO A 106 -26.84 -21.56 1.38
N GLN A 107 -27.50 -20.93 2.35
CA GLN A 107 -28.64 -20.04 2.07
C GLN A 107 -28.12 -18.62 1.77
N LEU A 108 -28.48 -18.07 0.61
CA LEU A 108 -28.06 -16.75 0.16
C LEU A 108 -28.29 -15.66 1.23
N VAL A 109 -29.50 -15.63 1.82
CA VAL A 109 -29.87 -14.64 2.83
C VAL A 109 -28.98 -14.75 4.07
N THR A 110 -28.69 -15.98 4.53
CA THR A 110 -27.84 -16.21 5.71
C THR A 110 -26.40 -15.76 5.46
N VAL A 111 -25.83 -16.07 4.29
CA VAL A 111 -24.46 -15.64 3.95
C VAL A 111 -24.42 -14.12 3.76
N LEU A 112 -25.40 -13.53 3.06
CA LEU A 112 -25.46 -12.07 2.87
C LEU A 112 -25.70 -11.30 4.17
N SER A 113 -26.38 -11.88 5.17
CA SER A 113 -26.51 -11.25 6.48
C SER A 113 -25.18 -11.08 7.21
N ARG A 114 -24.15 -11.86 6.84
CA ARG A 114 -22.78 -11.74 7.36
C ARG A 114 -21.91 -10.72 6.61
N LEU A 115 -22.40 -10.17 5.50
CA LEU A 115 -21.64 -9.17 4.71
C LEU A 115 -21.10 -7.99 5.55
N PRO A 116 -21.88 -7.37 6.46
CA PRO A 116 -21.35 -6.30 7.31
C PRO A 116 -20.21 -6.77 8.22
N HIS A 117 -20.27 -8.01 8.72
CA HIS A 117 -19.20 -8.58 9.57
C HIS A 117 -17.91 -8.78 8.78
N VAL A 118 -18.02 -9.32 7.55
CA VAL A 118 -16.86 -9.52 6.65
C VAL A 118 -16.22 -8.19 6.27
N ILE A 119 -17.05 -7.18 5.91
CA ILE A 119 -16.54 -5.83 5.60
C ILE A 119 -15.83 -5.23 6.82
N LEU A 120 -16.44 -5.31 8.00
CA LEU A 120 -15.86 -4.76 9.23
C LEU A 120 -14.55 -5.47 9.58
N TRP A 121 -14.50 -6.80 9.50
CA TRP A 121 -13.29 -7.58 9.77
C TRP A 121 -12.14 -7.19 8.83
N ASN A 122 -12.39 -7.15 7.52
CA ASN A 122 -11.41 -6.70 6.53
C ASN A 122 -10.95 -5.27 6.78
N TYR A 123 -11.90 -4.36 7.02
CA TYR A 123 -11.60 -2.95 7.26
C TYR A 123 -10.71 -2.74 8.49
N LEU A 124 -10.98 -3.42 9.59
CA LEU A 124 -10.21 -3.31 10.83
C LEU A 124 -8.78 -3.83 10.64
N ASN A 125 -8.59 -4.96 9.96
CA ASN A 125 -7.27 -5.50 9.67
C ASN A 125 -6.49 -4.61 8.68
N VAL A 126 -7.15 -4.04 7.66
CA VAL A 126 -6.55 -3.05 6.75
C VAL A 126 -6.17 -1.78 7.50
N LEU A 127 -7.02 -1.26 8.38
CA LEU A 127 -6.70 -0.07 9.18
C LEU A 127 -5.43 -0.27 10.01
N LEU A 128 -5.30 -1.43 10.66
CA LEU A 128 -4.10 -1.79 11.43
C LEU A 128 -2.85 -1.81 10.52
N PHE A 129 -2.93 -2.49 9.38
CA PHE A 129 -1.83 -2.60 8.43
C PHE A 129 -1.42 -1.23 7.87
N ASP A 130 -2.39 -0.42 7.46
CA ASP A 130 -2.15 0.89 6.86
C ASP A 130 -1.50 1.88 7.83
N ILE A 131 -1.93 1.91 9.10
CA ILE A 131 -1.28 2.73 10.13
C ILE A 131 0.16 2.26 10.34
N ALA A 132 0.38 0.94 10.44
CA ALA A 132 1.71 0.37 10.62
C ALA A 132 2.63 0.73 9.44
N ASN A 133 2.14 0.67 8.20
CA ASN A 133 2.89 0.97 6.99
C ASN A 133 3.22 2.47 6.86
N GLN A 134 2.22 3.35 7.05
CA GLN A 134 2.35 4.78 6.77
C GLN A 134 3.16 5.55 7.83
N ARG A 135 3.35 4.99 9.04
CA ARG A 135 4.07 5.66 10.15
C ARG A 135 5.59 5.65 10.03
N LEU A 136 6.15 4.77 9.19
CA LEU A 136 7.60 4.59 9.11
C LEU A 136 8.26 5.72 8.30
N PRO A 137 9.47 6.18 8.70
CA PRO A 137 10.17 7.29 8.03
C PRO A 137 10.34 7.07 6.53
N ASN A 138 10.75 5.85 6.10
CA ASN A 138 10.93 5.52 4.70
C ASN A 138 9.61 5.57 3.90
N SER A 139 8.50 5.12 4.53
CA SER A 139 7.16 5.19 3.91
C SER A 139 6.69 6.63 3.75
N ILE A 140 7.01 7.51 4.71
CA ILE A 140 6.66 8.95 4.64
C ILE A 140 7.41 9.62 3.49
N VAL A 141 8.67 9.29 3.27
CA VAL A 141 9.47 9.82 2.15
C VAL A 141 8.86 9.41 0.81
N GLU A 142 8.51 8.14 0.64
CA GLU A 142 7.82 7.62 -0.54
C GLU A 142 6.45 8.29 -0.75
N ASP A 143 5.65 8.35 0.32
CA ASP A 143 4.28 8.89 0.26
C ASP A 143 4.23 10.38 -0.09
N ARG A 144 5.24 11.16 0.27
CA ARG A 144 5.36 12.57 -0.16
C ARG A 144 5.42 12.70 -1.68
N VAL A 145 5.90 11.69 -2.38
CA VAL A 145 6.01 11.66 -3.85
C VAL A 145 4.78 11.00 -4.47
N ASN A 146 4.42 9.79 -4.01
CA ASN A 146 3.40 8.96 -4.65
C ASN A 146 1.98 9.28 -4.16
N LYS A 147 1.83 9.63 -2.85
CA LYS A 147 0.54 9.78 -2.16
C LYS A 147 0.56 10.98 -1.19
N PRO A 148 0.84 12.23 -1.68
CA PRO A 148 0.99 13.41 -0.82
C PRO A 148 -0.27 13.75 -0.02
N TRP A 149 -1.42 13.17 -0.38
CA TRP A 149 -2.70 13.31 0.28
C TRP A 149 -2.88 12.42 1.52
N ARG A 150 -1.95 11.49 1.81
CA ARG A 150 -1.99 10.67 3.03
C ARG A 150 -1.81 11.53 4.29
N PRO A 151 -2.39 11.13 5.45
CA PRO A 151 -2.44 11.97 6.64
C PRO A 151 -1.08 12.45 7.16
N ILE A 152 -0.05 11.63 7.12
CA ILE A 152 1.28 12.01 7.64
C ILE A 152 1.98 13.00 6.71
N PRO A 153 2.09 12.77 5.38
CA PRO A 153 2.59 13.78 4.45
C PRO A 153 1.84 15.11 4.49
N MET A 154 0.51 15.08 4.73
CA MET A 154 -0.34 16.28 4.87
C MET A 154 -0.16 17.01 6.21
N GLY A 155 0.59 16.46 7.18
CA GLY A 155 0.71 17.02 8.51
C GLY A 155 -0.55 16.89 9.40
N ARG A 156 -1.53 16.05 9.02
CA ARG A 156 -2.72 15.77 9.83
C ARG A 156 -2.39 14.88 11.02
N LEU A 157 -1.41 14.01 10.85
CA LEU A 157 -0.91 13.08 11.86
C LEU A 157 0.62 13.12 11.84
N ASN A 158 1.26 13.11 13.00
CA ASN A 158 2.69 12.88 13.08
C ASN A 158 3.01 11.40 13.40
N GLU A 159 4.28 11.01 13.28
CA GLU A 159 4.74 9.64 13.50
C GLU A 159 4.41 9.12 14.91
N ILE A 160 4.52 9.97 15.94
CA ILE A 160 4.22 9.61 17.33
C ILE A 160 2.71 9.41 17.52
N GLU A 161 1.89 10.27 16.94
CA GLU A 161 0.43 10.14 16.96
C GLU A 161 -0.02 8.87 16.22
N ALA A 162 0.57 8.57 15.05
CA ALA A 162 0.29 7.36 14.30
C ALA A 162 0.68 6.10 15.09
N ARG A 163 1.84 6.10 15.78
CA ARG A 163 2.25 5.01 16.67
C ARG A 163 1.29 4.82 17.84
N ARG A 164 0.82 5.91 18.47
CA ARG A 164 -0.18 5.83 19.55
C ARG A 164 -1.53 5.33 19.06
N LEU A 165 -1.94 5.73 17.86
CA LEU A 165 -3.16 5.22 17.21
C LEU A 165 -3.04 3.72 16.96
N LEU A 166 -1.91 3.25 16.42
CA LEU A 166 -1.66 1.82 16.21
C LEU A 166 -1.72 1.02 17.52
N LEU A 167 -1.13 1.57 18.60
CA LEU A 167 -1.14 0.94 19.93
C LEU A 167 -2.58 0.75 20.46
N GLY A 168 -3.48 1.70 20.17
CA GLY A 168 -4.90 1.59 20.53
C GLY A 168 -5.70 0.68 19.58
N VAL A 169 -5.42 0.74 18.27
CA VAL A 169 -6.14 -0.05 17.26
C VAL A 169 -5.83 -1.54 17.36
N LEU A 170 -4.59 -1.91 17.70
CA LEU A 170 -4.18 -3.32 17.78
C LEU A 170 -5.07 -4.16 18.72
N PRO A 171 -5.28 -3.82 20.01
CA PRO A 171 -6.17 -4.58 20.88
C PRO A 171 -7.64 -4.51 20.41
N VAL A 172 -8.10 -3.40 19.83
CA VAL A 172 -9.46 -3.29 19.29
C VAL A 172 -9.69 -4.30 18.18
N VAL A 173 -8.76 -4.42 17.22
CA VAL A 173 -8.84 -5.40 16.11
C VAL A 173 -8.80 -6.81 16.63
N PHE A 174 -7.93 -7.11 17.60
CA PHE A 174 -7.84 -8.44 18.21
C PHE A 174 -9.15 -8.84 18.91
N PHE A 175 -9.68 -8.00 19.80
CA PHE A 175 -10.94 -8.29 20.48
C PHE A 175 -12.15 -8.31 19.55
N ALA A 176 -12.18 -7.46 18.53
CA ALA A 176 -13.22 -7.51 17.50
C ALA A 176 -13.21 -8.84 16.74
N SER A 177 -12.02 -9.39 16.43
CA SER A 177 -11.91 -10.67 15.73
C SER A 177 -12.36 -11.88 16.56
N LEU A 178 -12.29 -11.81 17.89
CA LEU A 178 -12.87 -12.83 18.77
C LEU A 178 -14.40 -12.89 18.64
N TRP A 179 -15.04 -11.75 18.39
CA TRP A 179 -16.47 -11.67 18.22
C TRP A 179 -16.92 -11.91 16.78
N LEU A 180 -16.21 -11.36 15.80
CA LEU A 180 -16.54 -11.47 14.36
C LEU A 180 -16.20 -12.86 13.80
N GLY A 181 -15.20 -13.53 14.37
CA GLY A 181 -14.51 -14.68 13.80
C GLY A 181 -13.17 -14.29 13.15
N GLY A 182 -12.42 -15.28 12.63
CA GLY A 182 -11.16 -15.05 11.92
C GLY A 182 -10.02 -14.58 12.83
N VAL A 183 -10.00 -14.97 14.11
CA VAL A 183 -8.97 -14.56 15.08
C VAL A 183 -7.60 -15.10 14.73
N VAL A 184 -7.51 -16.32 14.22
CA VAL A 184 -6.23 -16.94 13.82
C VAL A 184 -5.60 -16.15 12.69
N GLU A 185 -6.40 -15.79 11.69
CA GLU A 185 -5.98 -15.00 10.54
C GLU A 185 -5.62 -13.57 10.96
N THR A 186 -6.37 -12.97 11.89
CA THR A 186 -6.03 -11.65 12.46
C THR A 186 -4.66 -11.69 13.15
N VAL A 187 -4.37 -12.70 13.96
CA VAL A 187 -3.06 -12.83 14.61
C VAL A 187 -1.96 -13.04 13.57
N ALA A 188 -2.20 -13.88 12.56
CA ALA A 188 -1.25 -14.05 11.46
C ALA A 188 -1.01 -12.74 10.70
N LEU A 189 -2.06 -11.96 10.41
CA LEU A 189 -1.94 -10.63 9.79
C LEU A 189 -1.16 -9.65 10.66
N MET A 190 -1.32 -9.66 11.98
CA MET A 190 -0.52 -8.83 12.90
C MET A 190 0.96 -9.19 12.84
N VAL A 191 1.29 -10.50 12.80
CA VAL A 191 2.68 -10.97 12.66
C VAL A 191 3.26 -10.57 11.30
N LEU A 192 2.51 -10.79 10.21
CA LEU A 192 2.93 -10.41 8.86
C LEU A 192 3.08 -8.89 8.72
N THR A 193 2.20 -8.11 9.35
CA THR A 193 2.31 -6.65 9.40
C THR A 193 3.59 -6.20 10.09
N TRP A 194 3.95 -6.85 11.20
CA TRP A 194 5.21 -6.60 11.89
C TRP A 194 6.43 -7.00 11.04
N MET A 195 6.39 -8.18 10.40
CA MET A 195 7.46 -8.62 9.49
C MET A 195 7.62 -7.66 8.31
N TYR A 196 6.51 -7.25 7.70
CA TYR A 196 6.52 -6.37 6.52
C TYR A 196 7.08 -4.99 6.84
N ASN A 197 6.63 -4.39 7.94
CA ASN A 197 6.94 -3.01 8.29
C ASN A 197 8.17 -2.89 9.21
N ASP A 198 8.09 -3.42 10.43
CA ASP A 198 9.10 -3.19 11.46
C ASP A 198 10.36 -4.05 11.27
N LEU A 199 10.25 -5.26 10.68
CA LEU A 199 11.39 -6.08 10.28
C LEU A 199 11.90 -5.79 8.87
N GLY A 200 11.26 -4.85 8.15
CA GLY A 200 11.77 -4.31 6.90
C GLY A 200 11.56 -5.19 5.66
N ALA A 201 10.70 -6.24 5.69
CA ALA A 201 10.43 -7.05 4.51
C ALA A 201 9.86 -6.22 3.33
N ALA A 202 9.26 -5.05 3.61
CA ALA A 202 8.80 -4.08 2.62
C ALA A 202 9.95 -3.45 1.80
N ASP A 203 11.16 -3.40 2.36
CA ASP A 203 12.35 -2.78 1.77
C ASP A 203 13.30 -3.82 1.16
N GLU A 204 13.01 -5.11 1.34
CA GLU A 204 13.72 -6.20 0.69
C GLU A 204 13.43 -6.27 -0.82
N VAL A 205 14.16 -7.15 -1.54
CA VAL A 205 13.91 -7.40 -2.96
C VAL A 205 12.44 -7.81 -3.19
N TYR A 206 11.87 -7.36 -4.31
CA TYR A 206 10.45 -7.53 -4.63
C TYR A 206 9.92 -8.98 -4.43
N VAL A 207 10.75 -10.00 -4.58
CA VAL A 207 10.37 -11.41 -4.37
C VAL A 207 9.99 -11.66 -2.92
N VAL A 208 10.81 -11.21 -1.95
CA VAL A 208 10.53 -11.35 -0.51
C VAL A 208 9.30 -10.54 -0.14
N ARG A 209 9.22 -9.30 -0.62
CA ARG A 209 8.08 -8.42 -0.39
C ARG A 209 6.78 -9.02 -0.93
N ASN A 210 6.79 -9.56 -2.16
CA ASN A 210 5.61 -10.18 -2.76
C ASN A 210 5.22 -11.47 -2.02
N LEU A 211 6.18 -12.23 -1.49
CA LEU A 211 5.90 -13.43 -0.69
C LEU A 211 5.15 -13.08 0.60
N VAL A 212 5.63 -12.07 1.36
CA VAL A 212 4.96 -11.63 2.58
C VAL A 212 3.56 -11.09 2.28
N ASN A 213 3.41 -10.32 1.19
CA ASN A 213 2.11 -9.84 0.74
C ASN A 213 1.19 -11.00 0.34
N ALA A 214 1.69 -12.00 -0.38
CA ALA A 214 0.90 -13.18 -0.76
C ALA A 214 0.37 -13.93 0.46
N MET A 215 1.21 -14.13 1.49
CA MET A 215 0.76 -14.69 2.76
C MET A 215 -0.29 -13.82 3.44
N GLY A 216 -0.14 -12.49 3.39
CA GLY A 216 -1.14 -11.53 3.89
C GLY A 216 -2.50 -11.68 3.18
N PHE A 217 -2.51 -11.73 1.85
CA PHE A 217 -3.73 -11.95 1.08
C PHE A 217 -4.36 -13.32 1.36
N MET A 218 -3.57 -14.38 1.51
CA MET A 218 -4.09 -15.69 1.95
C MET A 218 -4.79 -15.59 3.31
N CYS A 219 -4.23 -14.85 4.26
CA CYS A 219 -4.86 -14.65 5.57
C CYS A 219 -6.13 -13.79 5.45
N TYR A 220 -6.14 -12.73 4.63
CA TYR A 220 -7.35 -11.95 4.35
C TYR A 220 -8.45 -12.81 3.73
N SER A 221 -8.11 -13.62 2.72
CA SER A 221 -9.06 -14.55 2.08
C SER A 221 -9.60 -15.59 3.04
N ALA A 222 -8.73 -16.25 3.82
CA ALA A 222 -9.13 -17.26 4.80
C ALA A 222 -10.01 -16.66 5.90
N GLY A 223 -9.62 -15.51 6.47
CA GLY A 223 -10.39 -14.83 7.51
C GLY A 223 -11.75 -14.34 6.99
N SER A 224 -11.79 -13.76 5.78
CA SER A 224 -13.06 -13.36 5.13
C SER A 224 -14.01 -14.55 4.95
N LEU A 225 -13.47 -15.70 4.52
CA LEU A 225 -14.25 -16.93 4.36
C LEU A 225 -14.72 -17.46 5.73
N ASN A 226 -13.86 -17.50 6.74
CA ASN A 226 -14.23 -17.95 8.09
C ASN A 226 -15.35 -17.07 8.69
N VAL A 227 -15.24 -15.75 8.56
CA VAL A 227 -16.28 -14.81 9.01
C VAL A 227 -17.60 -15.01 8.23
N ALA A 228 -17.53 -15.23 6.91
CA ALA A 228 -18.70 -15.44 6.07
C ALA A 228 -19.36 -16.79 6.31
N ALA A 229 -18.57 -17.85 6.53
CA ALA A 229 -19.05 -19.22 6.74
C ALA A 229 -19.68 -19.44 8.15
N GLY A 230 -19.27 -18.65 9.14
CA GLY A 230 -19.75 -18.77 10.52
C GLY A 230 -19.29 -20.05 11.20
N ASP A 231 -20.23 -20.94 11.51
CA ASP A 231 -19.92 -22.20 12.23
C ASP A 231 -19.40 -23.31 11.30
N TYR A 232 -19.40 -23.10 9.99
CA TYR A 232 -18.92 -24.08 9.03
C TYR A 232 -17.40 -23.98 8.82
N THR A 233 -16.75 -25.13 8.65
CA THR A 233 -15.31 -25.22 8.45
C THR A 233 -14.94 -25.25 6.98
N LEU A 234 -13.70 -24.88 6.67
CA LEU A 234 -13.13 -24.91 5.34
C LEU A 234 -12.84 -26.36 4.90
N THR A 235 -13.11 -26.65 3.61
CA THR A 235 -12.79 -27.94 3.01
C THR A 235 -11.31 -27.99 2.55
N PRO A 236 -10.75 -29.18 2.24
CA PRO A 236 -9.42 -29.29 1.61
C PRO A 236 -9.32 -28.50 0.30
N LYS A 237 -10.42 -28.43 -0.49
CA LYS A 237 -10.46 -27.62 -1.72
C LYS A 237 -10.31 -26.13 -1.44
N ALA A 238 -10.87 -25.63 -0.32
CA ALA A 238 -10.70 -24.25 0.09
C ALA A 238 -9.23 -23.95 0.42
N TYR A 239 -8.55 -24.82 1.16
CA TYR A 239 -7.11 -24.63 1.44
C TYR A 239 -6.27 -24.63 0.15
N THR A 240 -6.57 -25.51 -0.80
CA THR A 240 -5.91 -25.49 -2.12
C THR A 240 -6.19 -24.18 -2.85
N TRP A 241 -7.42 -23.68 -2.81
CA TRP A 241 -7.79 -22.40 -3.40
C TRP A 241 -7.04 -21.22 -2.75
N LEU A 242 -6.88 -21.21 -1.43
CA LEU A 242 -6.09 -20.19 -0.73
C LEU A 242 -4.62 -20.21 -1.19
N ILE A 243 -4.03 -21.39 -1.40
CA ILE A 243 -2.66 -21.49 -1.95
C ILE A 243 -2.63 -20.91 -3.37
N VAL A 244 -3.60 -21.24 -4.21
CA VAL A 244 -3.69 -20.69 -5.58
C VAL A 244 -3.81 -19.16 -5.54
N VAL A 245 -4.63 -18.59 -4.63
CA VAL A 245 -4.71 -17.14 -4.41
C VAL A 245 -3.34 -16.58 -4.02
N GLY A 246 -2.64 -17.21 -3.08
CA GLY A 246 -1.28 -16.80 -2.72
C GLY A 246 -0.32 -16.75 -3.93
N LEU A 247 -0.38 -17.77 -4.82
CA LEU A 247 0.43 -17.82 -6.03
C LEU A 247 0.04 -16.76 -7.06
N ILE A 248 -1.26 -16.45 -7.20
CA ILE A 248 -1.75 -15.36 -8.03
C ILE A 248 -1.15 -14.04 -7.54
N ILE A 249 -1.29 -13.75 -6.25
CA ILE A 249 -0.79 -12.51 -5.65
C ILE A 249 0.74 -12.45 -5.78
N PHE A 250 1.45 -13.51 -5.39
CA PHE A 250 2.91 -13.57 -5.50
C PHE A 250 3.43 -13.22 -6.89
N SER A 251 2.80 -13.76 -7.93
CA SER A 251 3.27 -13.61 -9.32
C SER A 251 2.77 -12.34 -10.01
N THR A 252 1.73 -11.67 -9.51
CA THR A 252 1.11 -10.53 -10.22
C THR A 252 1.13 -9.22 -9.44
N LEU A 253 1.42 -9.23 -8.13
CA LEU A 253 1.30 -8.05 -7.27
C LEU A 253 2.27 -6.92 -7.63
N SER A 254 3.40 -7.21 -8.29
CA SER A 254 4.30 -6.17 -8.82
C SER A 254 3.61 -5.20 -9.78
N MET A 255 2.35 -5.46 -10.16
CA MET A 255 1.51 -4.51 -10.87
C MET A 255 1.34 -3.17 -10.13
N GLN A 256 1.28 -3.20 -8.80
CA GLN A 256 1.18 -1.98 -7.98
C GLN A 256 2.43 -1.09 -8.06
N ASP A 257 3.59 -1.66 -8.41
CA ASP A 257 4.86 -0.94 -8.47
C ASP A 257 5.00 -0.11 -9.76
N LEU A 258 4.29 -0.47 -10.83
CA LEU A 258 4.38 0.24 -12.12
C LEU A 258 3.99 1.73 -12.03
N PRO A 259 2.90 2.13 -11.33
CA PRO A 259 2.58 3.53 -11.16
C PRO A 259 3.44 4.24 -10.10
N ASP A 260 4.13 3.52 -9.21
CA ASP A 260 4.77 4.04 -8.01
C ASP A 260 6.32 4.12 -8.12
N VAL A 261 6.89 3.80 -9.30
CA VAL A 261 8.35 3.72 -9.58
C VAL A 261 9.16 4.91 -9.03
N VAL A 262 8.64 6.14 -9.15
CA VAL A 262 9.37 7.34 -8.73
C VAL A 262 9.55 7.39 -7.20
N GLY A 263 8.49 7.15 -6.44
CA GLY A 263 8.55 7.12 -4.99
C GLY A 263 9.31 5.92 -4.45
N ASP A 264 9.17 4.75 -5.10
CA ASP A 264 9.94 3.54 -4.78
C ASP A 264 11.45 3.78 -4.95
N ALA A 265 11.85 4.47 -6.04
CA ALA A 265 13.25 4.85 -6.26
C ALA A 265 13.77 5.83 -5.20
N VAL A 266 12.96 6.82 -4.79
CA VAL A 266 13.31 7.77 -3.73
C VAL A 266 13.46 7.08 -2.37
N ARG A 267 12.62 6.06 -2.10
CA ARG A 267 12.74 5.22 -0.90
C ARG A 267 13.93 4.26 -0.95
N GLY A 268 14.46 3.96 -2.13
CA GLY A 268 15.54 2.97 -2.33
C GLY A 268 15.05 1.52 -2.41
N ARG A 269 13.77 1.28 -2.75
CA ARG A 269 13.21 -0.06 -2.93
C ARG A 269 13.77 -0.78 -4.14
N MET A 270 13.87 -2.11 -4.03
CA MET A 270 14.23 -3.01 -5.13
C MET A 270 12.96 -3.66 -5.72
N THR A 271 12.10 -2.83 -6.35
CA THR A 271 10.87 -3.29 -7.01
C THR A 271 11.18 -3.90 -8.37
N ALA A 272 10.28 -4.75 -8.90
CA ALA A 272 10.50 -5.42 -10.17
C ALA A 272 10.84 -4.47 -11.34
N PRO A 273 10.15 -3.33 -11.54
CA PRO A 273 10.52 -2.38 -12.58
C PRO A 273 11.87 -1.68 -12.35
N LEU A 274 12.30 -1.47 -11.10
CA LEU A 274 13.59 -0.87 -10.78
C LEU A 274 14.76 -1.86 -10.94
N VAL A 275 14.52 -3.16 -10.68
CA VAL A 275 15.55 -4.21 -10.79
C VAL A 275 15.72 -4.69 -12.24
N HIS A 276 14.63 -4.93 -12.95
CA HIS A 276 14.65 -5.56 -14.29
C HIS A 276 14.34 -4.59 -15.44
N GLY A 277 13.93 -3.37 -15.13
CA GLY A 277 13.44 -2.41 -16.10
C GLY A 277 11.96 -2.62 -16.45
N ASP A 278 11.33 -1.55 -16.96
CA ASP A 278 9.88 -1.47 -17.22
C ASP A 278 9.37 -2.62 -18.10
N SER A 279 10.06 -2.92 -19.21
CA SER A 279 9.57 -3.93 -20.18
C SER A 279 9.56 -5.34 -19.60
N ILE A 280 10.64 -5.78 -18.93
CA ILE A 280 10.72 -7.11 -18.35
C ILE A 280 9.71 -7.24 -17.22
N ALA A 281 9.59 -6.24 -16.33
CA ALA A 281 8.61 -6.24 -15.27
C ALA A 281 7.18 -6.40 -15.79
N ARG A 282 6.83 -5.74 -16.90
CA ARG A 282 5.50 -5.89 -17.53
C ARG A 282 5.23 -7.29 -18.04
N TYR A 283 6.21 -7.95 -18.67
CA TYR A 283 6.05 -9.35 -19.10
C TYR A 283 5.93 -10.30 -17.91
N THR A 284 6.71 -10.10 -16.84
CA THR A 284 6.64 -10.95 -15.63
C THR A 284 5.31 -10.82 -14.89
N ILE A 285 4.54 -9.77 -15.13
CA ILE A 285 3.19 -9.56 -14.58
C ILE A 285 2.12 -10.07 -15.56
N ALA A 286 2.21 -9.69 -16.84
CA ALA A 286 1.17 -9.98 -17.83
C ALA A 286 1.02 -11.48 -18.14
N LEU A 287 2.13 -12.22 -18.22
CA LEU A 287 2.10 -13.67 -18.49
C LEU A 287 1.40 -14.47 -17.39
N PRO A 288 1.71 -14.27 -16.07
CA PRO A 288 0.95 -14.89 -15.00
C PRO A 288 -0.54 -14.50 -14.98
N ILE A 289 -0.89 -13.24 -15.25
CA ILE A 289 -2.30 -12.82 -15.33
C ILE A 289 -3.05 -13.65 -16.39
N PHE A 290 -2.46 -13.82 -17.58
CA PHE A 290 -3.06 -14.64 -18.62
C PHE A 290 -3.15 -16.11 -18.20
N PHE A 291 -2.08 -16.68 -17.63
CA PHE A 291 -2.08 -18.05 -17.12
C PHE A 291 -3.19 -18.30 -16.09
N TRP A 292 -3.29 -17.45 -15.05
CA TRP A 292 -4.29 -17.60 -14.01
C TRP A 292 -5.72 -17.40 -14.54
N SER A 293 -5.89 -16.57 -15.56
CA SER A 293 -7.21 -16.36 -16.19
C SER A 293 -7.74 -17.62 -16.90
N VAL A 294 -6.86 -18.56 -17.24
CA VAL A 294 -7.22 -19.85 -17.82
C VAL A 294 -7.25 -20.96 -16.77
N TYR A 295 -6.26 -20.96 -15.86
CA TYR A 295 -6.13 -21.99 -14.84
C TYR A 295 -7.26 -21.96 -13.79
N CYS A 296 -7.64 -20.80 -13.30
CA CYS A 296 -8.63 -20.69 -12.23
C CYS A 296 -10.03 -21.20 -12.65
N PRO A 297 -10.58 -20.84 -13.83
CA PRO A 297 -11.83 -21.45 -14.27
C PRO A 297 -11.70 -22.96 -14.53
N TRP A 298 -10.55 -23.45 -14.96
CA TRP A 298 -10.30 -24.90 -15.06
C TRP A 298 -10.31 -25.57 -13.68
N PHE A 299 -9.67 -24.98 -12.67
CA PHE A 299 -9.63 -25.49 -11.31
C PHE A 299 -11.03 -25.69 -10.68
N PHE A 300 -11.98 -24.81 -11.03
CA PHE A 300 -13.35 -24.89 -10.56
C PHE A 300 -14.30 -25.67 -11.49
N ASP A 301 -13.83 -26.17 -12.63
CA ASP A 301 -14.70 -26.70 -13.69
C ASP A 301 -15.82 -25.68 -14.06
N ALA A 302 -15.39 -24.44 -14.29
CA ALA A 302 -16.31 -23.33 -14.49
C ALA A 302 -17.12 -23.49 -15.81
N SER A 303 -18.31 -22.90 -15.82
CA SER A 303 -19.14 -22.77 -17.01
C SER A 303 -18.47 -21.91 -18.09
N VAL A 304 -19.01 -21.93 -19.31
CA VAL A 304 -18.55 -21.06 -20.42
C VAL A 304 -18.51 -19.58 -19.98
N LEU A 305 -19.47 -19.12 -19.18
CA LEU A 305 -19.51 -17.77 -18.66
C LEU A 305 -18.29 -17.50 -17.75
N GLY A 306 -17.96 -18.41 -16.83
CA GLY A 306 -16.81 -18.26 -15.93
C GLY A 306 -15.50 -18.17 -16.70
N TYR A 307 -15.29 -19.03 -17.72
CA TYR A 307 -14.14 -18.94 -18.61
C TYR A 307 -14.10 -17.60 -19.38
N THR A 308 -15.22 -17.22 -19.99
CA THR A 308 -15.29 -15.98 -20.79
C THR A 308 -14.98 -14.76 -19.93
N CYS A 309 -15.61 -14.62 -18.75
CA CYS A 309 -15.34 -13.49 -17.86
C CYS A 309 -13.88 -13.43 -17.43
N SER A 310 -13.30 -14.55 -17.00
CA SER A 310 -11.92 -14.62 -16.55
C SER A 310 -10.94 -14.28 -17.67
N VAL A 311 -11.07 -14.93 -18.83
CA VAL A 311 -10.14 -14.77 -19.97
C VAL A 311 -10.25 -13.38 -20.62
N VAL A 312 -11.47 -12.85 -20.78
CA VAL A 312 -11.65 -11.52 -21.38
C VAL A 312 -11.10 -10.44 -20.49
N VAL A 313 -11.41 -10.45 -19.17
CA VAL A 313 -10.93 -9.41 -18.24
C VAL A 313 -9.42 -9.53 -18.06
N GLY A 314 -8.88 -10.75 -17.85
CA GLY A 314 -7.45 -10.94 -17.69
C GLY A 314 -6.66 -10.69 -18.96
N GLY A 315 -7.16 -11.11 -20.13
CA GLY A 315 -6.55 -10.82 -21.43
C GLY A 315 -6.50 -9.33 -21.73
N TYR A 316 -7.58 -8.61 -21.45
CA TYR A 316 -7.60 -7.16 -21.59
C TYR A 316 -6.62 -6.47 -20.62
N LEU A 317 -6.56 -6.92 -19.38
CA LEU A 317 -5.60 -6.41 -18.39
C LEU A 317 -4.16 -6.67 -18.86
N ALA A 318 -3.82 -7.89 -19.28
CA ALA A 318 -2.49 -8.22 -19.78
C ALA A 318 -2.12 -7.37 -21.01
N PHE A 319 -3.05 -7.19 -21.95
CA PHE A 319 -2.87 -6.27 -23.10
C PHE A 319 -2.55 -4.85 -22.63
N ARG A 320 -3.33 -4.30 -21.70
CA ARG A 320 -3.09 -2.94 -21.19
C ARG A 320 -1.72 -2.80 -20.54
N ILE A 321 -1.30 -3.77 -19.71
CA ILE A 321 0.00 -3.76 -19.05
C ILE A 321 1.14 -3.67 -20.07
N LEU A 322 1.05 -4.42 -21.15
CA LEU A 322 2.10 -4.48 -22.18
C LEU A 322 2.14 -3.24 -23.07
N PHE A 323 0.96 -2.72 -23.47
CA PHE A 323 0.86 -1.71 -24.53
C PHE A 323 0.48 -0.32 -24.04
N ASN A 324 -0.24 -0.17 -22.91
CA ASN A 324 -0.67 1.12 -22.38
C ASN A 324 0.21 1.55 -21.21
N ARG A 325 1.36 2.14 -21.52
CA ARG A 325 2.37 2.52 -20.53
C ARG A 325 2.14 3.89 -19.92
N GLY A 326 2.83 4.16 -18.80
CA GLY A 326 2.85 5.45 -18.10
C GLY A 326 1.93 5.48 -16.89
N VAL A 327 2.28 6.33 -15.91
CA VAL A 327 1.68 6.39 -14.56
C VAL A 327 0.15 6.43 -14.56
N ALA A 328 -0.46 7.23 -15.44
CA ALA A 328 -1.92 7.34 -15.52
C ALA A 328 -2.57 6.03 -16.00
N ASN A 329 -2.00 5.39 -17.02
CA ASN A 329 -2.47 4.12 -17.55
C ASN A 329 -2.21 2.98 -16.55
N ASP A 330 -1.08 2.98 -15.86
CA ASP A 330 -0.73 1.98 -14.87
C ASP A 330 -1.65 2.05 -13.64
N LYS A 331 -2.07 3.26 -13.21
CA LYS A 331 -3.12 3.44 -12.20
C LYS A 331 -4.48 2.87 -12.62
N ILE A 332 -4.83 2.94 -13.91
CA ILE A 332 -6.05 2.30 -14.44
C ILE A 332 -5.88 0.79 -14.45
N SER A 333 -4.72 0.29 -14.92
CA SER A 333 -4.43 -1.14 -14.95
C SER A 333 -4.39 -1.76 -13.54
N TRP A 334 -3.91 -1.02 -12.52
CA TRP A 334 -4.01 -1.42 -11.12
C TRP A 334 -5.47 -1.59 -10.65
N LYS A 335 -6.35 -0.65 -10.99
CA LYS A 335 -7.78 -0.79 -10.67
C LYS A 335 -8.42 -1.99 -11.38
N LEU A 336 -8.04 -2.23 -12.64
CA LEU A 336 -8.50 -3.41 -13.40
C LEU A 336 -7.95 -4.72 -12.83
N TRP A 337 -6.75 -4.72 -12.26
CA TRP A 337 -6.23 -5.88 -11.53
C TRP A 337 -7.12 -6.21 -10.31
N CYS A 338 -7.56 -5.22 -9.55
CA CYS A 338 -8.51 -5.43 -8.46
C CYS A 338 -9.85 -6.01 -8.96
N VAL A 339 -10.36 -5.55 -10.10
CA VAL A 339 -11.58 -6.12 -10.72
C VAL A 339 -11.34 -7.54 -11.20
N TRP A 340 -10.18 -7.81 -11.82
CA TRP A 340 -9.81 -9.14 -12.27
C TRP A 340 -9.71 -10.15 -11.12
N THR A 341 -9.12 -9.77 -9.99
CA THR A 341 -9.08 -10.64 -8.80
C THR A 341 -10.50 -10.93 -8.29
N MET A 342 -11.40 -9.94 -8.27
CA MET A 342 -12.81 -10.17 -7.90
C MET A 342 -13.52 -11.14 -8.86
N VAL A 343 -13.22 -11.08 -10.16
CA VAL A 343 -13.77 -12.05 -11.14
C VAL A 343 -13.27 -13.47 -10.83
N LEU A 344 -11.98 -13.63 -10.50
CA LEU A 344 -11.45 -14.93 -10.10
C LEU A 344 -12.09 -15.44 -8.80
N TYR A 345 -12.32 -14.56 -7.83
CA TYR A 345 -12.97 -14.89 -6.56
C TYR A 345 -14.44 -15.26 -6.71
N GLY A 346 -15.08 -14.84 -7.80
CA GLY A 346 -16.45 -15.23 -8.15
C GLY A 346 -16.58 -16.60 -8.85
N LEU A 347 -15.47 -17.18 -9.32
CA LEU A 347 -15.50 -18.44 -10.09
C LEU A 347 -16.12 -19.64 -9.34
N PRO A 348 -15.98 -19.78 -8.00
CA PRO A 348 -16.64 -20.88 -7.28
C PRO A 348 -18.16 -20.93 -7.44
N LEU A 349 -18.79 -19.81 -7.83
CA LEU A 349 -20.24 -19.74 -8.10
C LEU A 349 -20.61 -19.98 -9.57
N MET A 350 -19.60 -20.06 -10.46
CA MET A 350 -19.79 -20.20 -11.91
C MET A 350 -19.45 -21.62 -12.42
N VAL A 351 -19.61 -22.62 -11.55
CA VAL A 351 -19.35 -24.04 -11.86
C VAL A 351 -20.36 -24.56 -12.89
N ARG A 352 -19.98 -25.55 -13.70
CA ARG A 352 -20.90 -26.23 -14.60
C ARG A 352 -22.00 -26.93 -13.79
N SER A 353 -23.24 -26.70 -14.16
CA SER A 353 -24.41 -27.41 -13.64
C SER A 353 -24.47 -28.82 -14.19
#